data_baef9f5cff803d1e0e0f5c5e0c3639ef
#
_entry.id   baef9f5cff803d1e0e0f5c5e0c3639ef
#
_cell.length_a   1.000
_cell.length_b   1.000
_cell.length_c   1.000
_cell.angle_alpha   90.00
_cell.angle_beta   90.00
_cell.angle_gamma   90.00
#
_symmetry.space_group_name_H-M   'P 1'
#
loop_
_entity.id
_entity.type
_entity.pdbx_description
1 polymer ?
#
loop_
_entity_poly.entity_id
_entity_poly.type
_entity_poly.pdbx_seq_one_letter_code
_entity_poly.pdbx_strand_id
1 'polypeptide(L)'
;MTRRLTRLLSLATCAAALVLSSLPAQAMELEDYATYQPQTGCSPSAKPGTKMLGRWIVNRFDGGFGPISRPCSAGGTSEHKEGRAFDWTLDAATSRDRQRAAALLERLFRVRADGEAHVLARRMGIMYIIWNDHMYSAYNRFEKVDYLSSSCRSRRSCSKTLRHRNHMHISLTRRAGRANTSWYVARLAS
;
A
#
# COMPACT_ATOMS: atom_id res chain seq x y z
N MET A 1 -30.23 45.74 74.98
CA MET A 1 -30.56 44.43 74.32
C MET A 1 -30.44 44.59 72.81
N THR A 2 -29.30 44.21 72.23
CA THR A 2 -28.99 44.35 70.80
C THR A 2 -28.74 42.96 70.20
N ARG A 3 -29.67 42.49 69.38
CA ARG A 3 -29.57 41.21 68.64
C ARG A 3 -28.73 41.44 67.39
N ARG A 4 -27.59 40.74 67.29
CA ARG A 4 -26.79 40.64 66.04
C ARG A 4 -27.37 39.55 65.16
N LEU A 5 -27.78 39.92 63.96
CA LEU A 5 -28.12 38.96 62.89
C LEU A 5 -26.83 38.55 62.18
N THR A 6 -26.51 37.25 62.21
CA THR A 6 -25.44 36.66 61.45
C THR A 6 -26.02 36.19 60.09
N ARG A 7 -25.56 36.78 59.01
CA ARG A 7 -25.90 36.33 57.63
C ARG A 7 -24.91 35.25 57.23
N LEU A 8 -25.41 34.07 57.00
CA LEU A 8 -24.68 32.96 56.34
C LEU A 8 -24.70 33.14 54.81
N LEU A 9 -23.53 33.41 54.23
CA LEU A 9 -23.34 33.34 52.75
C LEU A 9 -23.12 31.88 52.34
N SER A 10 -24.06 31.31 51.64
CA SER A 10 -23.86 30.00 50.95
C SER A 10 -23.14 30.22 49.63
N LEU A 11 -21.91 29.78 49.50
CA LEU A 11 -21.21 29.67 48.21
C LEU A 11 -21.71 28.42 47.50
N ALA A 12 -22.44 28.61 46.41
CA ALA A 12 -22.78 27.54 45.45
C ALA A 12 -21.61 27.39 44.47
N THR A 13 -20.83 26.35 44.59
CA THR A 13 -19.79 25.96 43.61
C THR A 13 -20.45 25.21 42.47
N CYS A 14 -20.62 25.88 41.31
CA CYS A 14 -20.98 25.22 40.04
C CYS A 14 -19.74 24.43 39.50
N ALA A 15 -19.76 23.12 39.64
CA ALA A 15 -18.81 22.25 38.94
C ALA A 15 -19.29 22.09 37.50
N ALA A 16 -18.64 22.77 36.55
CA ALA A 16 -18.84 22.55 35.11
C ALA A 16 -18.13 21.27 34.73
N ALA A 17 -18.89 20.19 34.52
CA ALA A 17 -18.38 18.95 33.95
C ALA A 17 -18.10 19.15 32.43
N LEU A 18 -16.81 19.21 32.06
CA LEU A 18 -16.37 19.17 30.67
C LEU A 18 -16.62 17.76 30.14
N VAL A 19 -17.71 17.58 29.39
CA VAL A 19 -17.95 16.36 28.60
C VAL A 19 -17.04 16.44 27.38
N LEU A 20 -15.88 15.78 27.43
CA LEU A 20 -15.04 15.52 26.28
C LEU A 20 -15.78 14.51 25.39
N SER A 21 -16.52 15.01 24.42
CA SER A 21 -17.11 14.21 23.35
C SER A 21 -15.97 13.66 22.49
N SER A 22 -15.57 12.42 22.71
CA SER A 22 -14.69 11.71 21.78
C SER A 22 -15.47 11.52 20.48
N LEU A 23 -15.12 12.30 19.44
CA LEU A 23 -15.62 12.07 18.09
C LEU A 23 -15.23 10.64 17.69
N PRO A 24 -16.17 9.82 17.21
CA PRO A 24 -15.84 8.50 16.72
C PRO A 24 -14.82 8.66 15.58
N ALA A 25 -13.69 7.96 15.67
CA ALA A 25 -12.73 7.88 14.58
C ALA A 25 -13.48 7.36 13.36
N GLN A 26 -13.76 8.24 12.39
CA GLN A 26 -14.41 7.83 11.15
C GLN A 26 -13.56 6.74 10.51
N ALA A 27 -14.10 5.52 10.43
CA ALA A 27 -13.46 4.43 9.73
C ALA A 27 -13.24 4.90 8.28
N MET A 28 -11.97 5.01 7.87
CA MET A 28 -11.65 5.43 6.50
C MET A 28 -12.31 4.46 5.54
N GLU A 29 -13.05 5.01 4.57
CA GLU A 29 -13.70 4.25 3.51
C GLU A 29 -12.67 3.36 2.78
N LEU A 30 -13.09 2.16 2.39
CA LEU A 30 -12.26 1.25 1.63
C LEU A 30 -12.11 1.76 0.21
N GLU A 31 -10.86 1.90 -0.24
CA GLU A 31 -10.59 2.30 -1.62
C GLU A 31 -11.17 1.30 -2.62
N ASP A 32 -11.68 1.82 -3.73
CA ASP A 32 -12.07 1.02 -4.89
C ASP A 32 -10.88 0.33 -5.55
N TYR A 33 -11.16 -0.61 -6.45
CA TYR A 33 -10.13 -1.19 -7.30
C TYR A 33 -9.48 -0.11 -8.17
N ALA A 34 -8.17 0.00 -8.07
CA ALA A 34 -7.43 1.01 -8.81
C ALA A 34 -7.57 0.79 -10.33
N THR A 35 -7.84 1.85 -11.06
CA THR A 35 -7.74 1.87 -12.52
C THR A 35 -6.27 1.93 -12.94
N TYR A 36 -5.98 1.59 -14.19
CA TYR A 36 -4.62 1.73 -14.73
C TYR A 36 -4.22 3.20 -14.82
N GLN A 37 -3.08 3.53 -14.24
CA GLN A 37 -2.48 4.86 -14.26
C GLN A 37 -1.08 4.78 -14.85
N PRO A 38 -0.93 4.87 -16.19
CA PRO A 38 0.39 4.78 -16.83
C PRO A 38 1.30 5.92 -16.38
N GLN A 39 2.60 5.76 -16.60
CA GLN A 39 3.56 6.84 -16.45
C GLN A 39 3.17 8.02 -17.35
N THR A 40 3.08 9.22 -16.79
CA THR A 40 2.80 10.47 -17.52
C THR A 40 3.91 11.51 -17.38
N GLY A 41 4.83 11.30 -16.45
CA GLY A 41 5.95 12.18 -16.19
C GLY A 41 7.19 11.42 -15.74
N CYS A 42 8.25 12.12 -15.44
CA CYS A 42 9.44 11.53 -14.84
C CYS A 42 9.88 12.31 -13.61
N SER A 43 9.77 11.67 -12.46
CA SER A 43 10.24 12.12 -11.15
C SER A 43 10.66 10.88 -10.36
N PRO A 44 11.86 10.33 -10.62
CA PRO A 44 12.25 9.01 -10.15
C PRO A 44 12.52 8.91 -8.65
N SER A 45 12.50 10.03 -7.93
CA SER A 45 12.65 10.02 -6.47
C SER A 45 11.62 9.10 -5.83
N ALA A 46 12.10 8.14 -5.04
CA ALA A 46 11.27 7.16 -4.36
C ALA A 46 10.21 7.84 -3.49
N LYS A 47 8.93 7.57 -3.77
CA LYS A 47 7.81 8.18 -3.05
C LYS A 47 7.65 7.56 -1.65
N PRO A 48 7.13 8.31 -0.67
CA PRO A 48 7.04 7.86 0.72
C PRO A 48 6.21 6.58 0.87
N GLY A 49 5.06 6.47 0.21
CA GLY A 49 4.22 5.27 0.26
C GLY A 49 4.92 4.04 -0.34
N THR A 50 5.66 4.21 -1.43
CA THR A 50 6.43 3.12 -2.03
C THR A 50 7.53 2.61 -1.10
N LYS A 51 8.25 3.52 -0.41
CA LYS A 51 9.24 3.15 0.61
C LYS A 51 8.59 2.39 1.78
N MET A 52 7.44 2.87 2.26
CA MET A 52 6.71 2.23 3.36
C MET A 52 6.24 0.82 2.98
N LEU A 53 5.67 0.67 1.78
CA LEU A 53 5.26 -0.65 1.26
C LEU A 53 6.45 -1.61 1.18
N GLY A 54 7.54 -1.20 0.54
CA GLY A 54 8.72 -2.04 0.37
C GLY A 54 9.30 -2.50 1.72
N ARG A 55 9.43 -1.59 2.69
CA ARG A 55 9.88 -1.93 4.05
C ARG A 55 8.92 -2.90 4.74
N TRP A 56 7.61 -2.68 4.64
CA TRP A 56 6.62 -3.57 5.23
C TRP A 56 6.69 -4.98 4.63
N ILE A 57 6.87 -5.10 3.30
CA ILE A 57 7.01 -6.39 2.61
C ILE A 57 8.26 -7.11 3.11
N VAL A 58 9.43 -6.47 3.03
CA VAL A 58 10.70 -7.11 3.41
C VAL A 58 10.73 -7.48 4.88
N ASN A 59 10.24 -6.62 5.78
CA ASN A 59 10.21 -6.91 7.22
C ASN A 59 9.26 -8.07 7.58
N ARG A 60 8.22 -8.32 6.78
CA ARG A 60 7.21 -9.33 7.08
C ARG A 60 7.41 -10.65 6.35
N PHE A 61 7.94 -10.60 5.14
CA PHE A 61 8.07 -11.76 4.26
C PHE A 61 9.52 -12.09 3.91
N ASP A 62 10.48 -11.29 4.43
CA ASP A 62 11.89 -11.43 4.11
C ASP A 62 12.19 -11.13 2.61
N GLY A 63 13.32 -11.58 2.04
CA GLY A 63 13.73 -11.22 0.68
C GLY A 63 14.51 -9.92 0.62
N GLY A 64 14.80 -9.42 -0.59
CA GLY A 64 15.63 -8.23 -0.78
C GLY A 64 14.84 -6.97 -1.08
N PHE A 65 15.27 -5.82 -0.52
CA PHE A 65 14.73 -4.53 -0.89
C PHE A 65 15.37 -4.06 -2.20
N GLY A 66 14.66 -4.23 -3.30
CA GLY A 66 15.13 -3.86 -4.63
C GLY A 66 14.77 -2.42 -5.03
N PRO A 67 14.98 -2.06 -6.31
CA PRO A 67 14.80 -0.71 -6.80
C PRO A 67 13.37 -0.18 -6.65
N ILE A 68 13.27 1.13 -6.33
CA ILE A 68 12.03 1.93 -6.49
C ILE A 68 12.16 2.86 -7.68
N SER A 69 13.35 3.35 -7.95
CA SER A 69 13.62 4.39 -8.93
C SER A 69 14.25 3.84 -10.20
N ARG A 70 13.95 4.47 -11.33
CA ARG A 70 14.59 4.24 -12.62
C ARG A 70 14.92 5.58 -13.28
N PRO A 71 16.13 5.77 -13.85
CA PRO A 71 16.48 7.01 -14.54
C PRO A 71 15.50 7.35 -15.67
N CYS A 72 15.27 8.64 -15.90
CA CYS A 72 14.39 9.11 -16.98
C CYS A 72 14.88 8.67 -18.37
N SER A 73 16.20 8.59 -18.55
CA SER A 73 16.85 8.15 -19.79
C SER A 73 16.72 6.62 -20.05
N ALA A 74 16.38 5.81 -19.06
CA ALA A 74 16.18 4.39 -19.27
C ALA A 74 14.96 4.14 -20.18
N GLY A 75 15.06 3.21 -21.14
CA GLY A 75 14.02 2.98 -22.14
C GLY A 75 12.63 2.63 -21.58
N GLY A 76 11.59 2.76 -22.41
CA GLY A 76 10.21 2.41 -22.11
C GLY A 76 9.52 3.23 -21.01
N THR A 77 8.19 3.09 -20.90
CA THR A 77 7.39 3.63 -19.80
C THR A 77 7.53 2.74 -18.56
N SER A 78 7.51 3.33 -17.37
CA SER A 78 7.59 2.60 -16.11
C SER A 78 7.24 3.47 -14.92
N GLU A 79 6.46 2.95 -13.99
CA GLU A 79 6.12 3.62 -12.73
C GLU A 79 7.34 3.83 -11.81
N HIS A 80 8.44 3.12 -12.02
CA HIS A 80 9.72 3.42 -11.39
C HIS A 80 10.24 4.82 -11.74
N LYS A 81 9.93 5.34 -12.94
CA LYS A 81 10.27 6.71 -13.33
C LYS A 81 9.43 7.76 -12.61
N GLU A 82 8.35 7.37 -11.97
CA GLU A 82 7.54 8.20 -11.09
C GLU A 82 7.78 7.87 -9.59
N GLY A 83 8.73 6.97 -9.27
CA GLY A 83 9.06 6.55 -7.91
C GLY A 83 7.93 5.82 -7.18
N ARG A 84 6.96 5.26 -7.89
CA ARG A 84 5.77 4.57 -7.35
C ARG A 84 5.68 3.10 -7.70
N ALA A 85 6.78 2.48 -8.10
CA ALA A 85 6.93 1.04 -8.21
C ALA A 85 8.04 0.55 -7.29
N PHE A 86 7.95 -0.69 -6.85
CA PHE A 86 8.91 -1.36 -5.99
C PHE A 86 9.19 -2.76 -6.52
N ASP A 87 10.46 -3.09 -6.70
CA ASP A 87 10.90 -4.43 -7.04
C ASP A 87 11.32 -5.17 -5.76
N TRP A 88 10.54 -6.14 -5.36
CA TRP A 88 10.92 -7.05 -4.28
C TRP A 88 11.83 -8.15 -4.83
N THR A 89 13.09 -8.15 -4.41
CA THR A 89 14.10 -9.10 -4.91
C THR A 89 13.82 -10.51 -4.39
N LEU A 90 13.50 -11.40 -5.31
CA LEU A 90 13.21 -12.82 -5.12
C LEU A 90 13.74 -13.61 -6.33
N ASP A 91 13.96 -14.91 -6.21
CA ASP A 91 14.22 -15.80 -7.34
C ASP A 91 13.11 -16.87 -7.45
N ALA A 92 12.34 -16.83 -8.54
CA ALA A 92 11.30 -17.80 -8.81
C ALA A 92 11.82 -19.24 -9.03
N ALA A 93 13.13 -19.43 -9.21
CA ALA A 93 13.73 -20.75 -9.27
C ALA A 93 13.78 -21.42 -7.88
N THR A 94 13.85 -20.64 -6.78
CA THR A 94 13.93 -21.19 -5.42
C THR A 94 12.54 -21.44 -4.83
N SER A 95 12.36 -22.56 -4.11
CA SER A 95 11.10 -22.87 -3.43
C SER A 95 10.79 -21.86 -2.33
N ARG A 96 11.81 -21.42 -1.59
CA ARG A 96 11.70 -20.42 -0.52
C ARG A 96 11.06 -19.12 -1.03
N ASP A 97 11.56 -18.58 -2.15
CA ASP A 97 11.08 -17.30 -2.66
C ASP A 97 9.70 -17.43 -3.31
N ARG A 98 9.39 -18.58 -3.91
CA ARG A 98 8.01 -18.85 -4.35
C ARG A 98 7.04 -18.91 -3.16
N GLN A 99 7.43 -19.48 -2.02
CA GLN A 99 6.61 -19.51 -0.80
C GLN A 99 6.42 -18.10 -0.21
N ARG A 100 7.47 -17.25 -0.18
CA ARG A 100 7.38 -15.85 0.24
C ARG A 100 6.41 -15.07 -0.64
N ALA A 101 6.54 -15.21 -1.95
CA ALA A 101 5.65 -14.58 -2.92
C ALA A 101 4.19 -15.04 -2.74
N ALA A 102 3.98 -16.34 -2.57
CA ALA A 102 2.64 -16.90 -2.33
C ALA A 102 2.01 -16.35 -1.03
N ALA A 103 2.79 -16.29 0.06
CA ALA A 103 2.32 -15.75 1.34
C ALA A 103 1.92 -14.25 1.24
N LEU A 104 2.69 -13.44 0.48
CA LEU A 104 2.31 -12.05 0.22
C LEU A 104 1.01 -11.96 -0.59
N LEU A 105 0.92 -12.69 -1.71
CA LEU A 105 -0.27 -12.68 -2.59
C LEU A 105 -1.52 -13.16 -1.83
N GLU A 106 -1.42 -14.24 -1.06
CA GLU A 106 -2.51 -14.72 -0.19
C GLU A 106 -2.94 -13.64 0.81
N ARG A 107 -1.99 -12.96 1.44
CA ARG A 107 -2.28 -11.88 2.39
C ARG A 107 -2.97 -10.69 1.73
N LEU A 108 -2.53 -10.30 0.54
CA LEU A 108 -3.08 -9.16 -0.20
C LEU A 108 -4.48 -9.46 -0.75
N PHE A 109 -4.70 -10.70 -1.19
CA PHE A 109 -5.89 -11.09 -1.96
C PHE A 109 -6.94 -11.84 -1.12
N ARG A 110 -6.73 -11.90 0.20
CA ARG A 110 -7.68 -12.55 1.11
C ARG A 110 -9.08 -11.95 0.97
N VAL A 111 -10.08 -12.83 0.90
CA VAL A 111 -11.49 -12.49 1.11
C VAL A 111 -11.76 -12.46 2.61
N ARG A 112 -12.39 -11.41 3.10
CA ARG A 112 -12.80 -11.28 4.50
C ARG A 112 -14.08 -12.07 4.78
N ALA A 113 -14.38 -12.25 6.06
CA ALA A 113 -15.61 -12.95 6.48
C ALA A 113 -16.91 -12.25 6.05
N ASP A 114 -16.84 -10.91 5.83
CA ASP A 114 -17.94 -10.09 5.30
C ASP A 114 -18.11 -10.16 3.77
N GLY A 115 -17.29 -10.99 3.08
CA GLY A 115 -17.30 -11.14 1.63
C GLY A 115 -16.42 -10.12 0.89
N GLU A 116 -15.88 -9.09 1.57
CA GLU A 116 -15.00 -8.11 0.93
C GLU A 116 -13.66 -8.73 0.52
N ALA A 117 -13.37 -8.68 -0.78
CA ALA A 117 -12.14 -9.22 -1.36
C ALA A 117 -11.04 -8.16 -1.49
N HIS A 118 -9.77 -8.60 -1.40
CA HIS A 118 -8.59 -7.80 -1.72
C HIS A 118 -8.45 -6.52 -0.88
N VAL A 119 -9.07 -6.47 0.31
CA VAL A 119 -9.14 -5.28 1.16
C VAL A 119 -7.77 -4.67 1.42
N LEU A 120 -6.75 -5.50 1.69
CA LEU A 120 -5.41 -5.01 1.97
C LEU A 120 -4.75 -4.40 0.72
N ALA A 121 -4.84 -5.06 -0.44
CA ALA A 121 -4.30 -4.56 -1.70
C ALA A 121 -4.97 -3.25 -2.13
N ARG A 122 -6.30 -3.15 -1.97
CA ARG A 122 -7.08 -1.92 -2.25
C ARG A 122 -6.65 -0.79 -1.32
N ARG A 123 -6.59 -1.01 0.00
CA ARG A 123 -6.13 -0.01 0.98
C ARG A 123 -4.68 0.43 0.77
N MET A 124 -3.83 -0.44 0.27
CA MET A 124 -2.46 -0.11 -0.14
C MET A 124 -2.40 0.63 -1.49
N GLY A 125 -3.51 0.70 -2.23
CA GLY A 125 -3.58 1.28 -3.56
C GLY A 125 -2.65 0.61 -4.56
N ILE A 126 -2.50 -0.71 -4.45
CA ILE A 126 -1.74 -1.53 -5.41
C ILE A 126 -2.50 -1.51 -6.74
N MET A 127 -1.83 -1.07 -7.79
CA MET A 127 -2.39 -0.99 -9.13
C MET A 127 -2.22 -2.31 -9.87
N TYR A 128 -1.03 -2.89 -9.81
CA TYR A 128 -0.75 -4.25 -10.30
C TYR A 128 0.51 -4.84 -9.69
N ILE A 129 0.61 -6.16 -9.77
CA ILE A 129 1.78 -6.97 -9.40
C ILE A 129 2.15 -7.82 -10.59
N ILE A 130 3.45 -7.94 -10.89
CA ILE A 130 3.97 -8.90 -11.88
C ILE A 130 4.97 -9.82 -11.19
N TRP A 131 4.75 -11.13 -11.31
CA TRP A 131 5.62 -12.14 -10.73
C TRP A 131 5.59 -13.44 -11.50
N ASN A 132 6.78 -13.96 -11.84
CA ASN A 132 6.98 -15.29 -12.41
C ASN A 132 6.03 -15.58 -13.58
N ASP A 133 6.11 -14.75 -14.62
CA ASP A 133 5.32 -14.85 -15.86
C ASP A 133 3.81 -14.59 -15.70
N HIS A 134 3.38 -14.00 -14.57
CA HIS A 134 1.97 -13.68 -14.35
C HIS A 134 1.80 -12.24 -13.88
N MET A 135 0.63 -11.68 -14.16
CA MET A 135 0.19 -10.36 -13.71
C MET A 135 -1.10 -10.47 -12.92
N TYR A 136 -1.22 -9.63 -11.89
CA TYR A 136 -2.39 -9.47 -11.03
C TYR A 136 -2.70 -7.97 -10.99
N SER A 137 -3.78 -7.52 -11.60
CA SER A 137 -4.12 -6.10 -11.68
C SER A 137 -5.42 -5.77 -10.97
N ALA A 138 -5.46 -4.63 -10.27
CA ALA A 138 -6.65 -4.16 -9.57
C ALA A 138 -7.81 -3.95 -10.55
N TYR A 139 -7.56 -3.40 -11.73
CA TYR A 139 -8.58 -3.19 -12.77
C TYR A 139 -9.09 -4.50 -13.41
N ASN A 140 -8.49 -5.64 -13.09
CA ASN A 140 -8.99 -6.99 -13.34
C ASN A 140 -9.20 -7.77 -12.04
N ARG A 141 -9.57 -7.09 -10.96
CA ARG A 141 -9.87 -7.68 -9.63
C ARG A 141 -8.80 -8.65 -9.13
N PHE A 142 -7.53 -8.40 -9.46
CA PHE A 142 -6.35 -9.22 -9.14
C PHE A 142 -6.43 -10.68 -9.62
N GLU A 143 -7.23 -10.95 -10.63
CA GLU A 143 -7.20 -12.24 -11.32
C GLU A 143 -5.82 -12.52 -11.87
N LYS A 144 -5.39 -13.77 -11.75
CA LYS A 144 -4.11 -14.23 -12.27
C LYS A 144 -4.19 -14.40 -13.79
N VAL A 145 -3.44 -13.58 -14.52
CA VAL A 145 -3.34 -13.69 -15.99
C VAL A 145 -1.90 -13.92 -16.40
N ASP A 146 -1.70 -14.53 -17.55
CA ASP A 146 -0.38 -14.70 -18.15
C ASP A 146 0.23 -13.34 -18.50
N TYR A 147 1.54 -13.20 -18.23
CA TYR A 147 2.29 -12.00 -18.54
C TYR A 147 3.41 -12.30 -19.55
N LEU A 148 3.51 -11.47 -20.57
CA LEU A 148 4.64 -11.37 -21.48
C LEU A 148 5.01 -9.91 -21.65
N SER A 149 6.25 -9.54 -21.36
CA SER A 149 6.73 -8.18 -21.62
C SER A 149 6.59 -7.82 -23.09
N SER A 150 6.13 -6.59 -23.38
CA SER A 150 6.05 -6.09 -24.78
C SER A 150 7.39 -6.05 -25.50
N SER A 151 8.50 -6.11 -24.76
CA SER A 151 9.85 -6.24 -25.33
C SER A 151 10.23 -7.65 -25.71
N CYS A 152 9.35 -8.64 -25.52
CA CYS A 152 9.63 -10.05 -25.77
C CYS A 152 8.66 -10.62 -26.81
N ARG A 153 9.19 -11.44 -27.74
CA ARG A 153 8.36 -12.18 -28.70
C ARG A 153 7.76 -13.45 -28.09
N SER A 154 8.44 -14.05 -27.12
CA SER A 154 7.99 -15.26 -26.42
C SER A 154 8.66 -15.36 -25.05
N ARG A 155 8.12 -16.17 -24.14
CA ARG A 155 8.77 -16.46 -22.83
C ARG A 155 10.15 -17.10 -23.00
N ARG A 156 10.35 -17.92 -24.06
CA ARG A 156 11.62 -18.61 -24.30
C ARG A 156 12.75 -17.63 -24.65
N SER A 157 12.47 -16.57 -25.40
CA SER A 157 13.43 -15.54 -25.82
C SER A 157 13.52 -14.35 -24.85
N CYS A 158 12.82 -14.40 -23.71
CA CYS A 158 12.71 -13.33 -22.75
C CYS A 158 13.63 -13.56 -21.55
N SER A 159 14.34 -12.51 -21.11
CA SER A 159 15.22 -12.61 -19.94
C SER A 159 14.44 -12.86 -18.64
N LYS A 160 15.11 -13.39 -17.61
CA LYS A 160 14.53 -13.57 -16.28
C LYS A 160 13.92 -12.27 -15.74
N THR A 161 14.58 -11.14 -15.97
CA THR A 161 14.15 -9.82 -15.50
C THR A 161 12.86 -9.37 -16.19
N LEU A 162 12.76 -9.47 -17.51
CA LEU A 162 11.57 -9.10 -18.25
C LEU A 162 10.38 -10.06 -18.00
N ARG A 163 10.65 -11.27 -17.49
CA ARG A 163 9.66 -12.25 -17.04
C ARG A 163 9.32 -12.10 -15.57
N HIS A 164 9.91 -11.12 -14.85
CA HIS A 164 9.76 -10.93 -13.41
C HIS A 164 10.00 -12.24 -12.62
N ARG A 165 11.08 -12.95 -12.96
CA ARG A 165 11.45 -14.20 -12.29
C ARG A 165 12.57 -14.04 -11.28
N ASN A 166 13.26 -12.88 -11.27
CA ASN A 166 14.29 -12.52 -10.29
C ASN A 166 13.83 -11.37 -9.35
N HIS A 167 12.60 -10.94 -9.48
CA HIS A 167 11.94 -9.97 -8.59
C HIS A 167 10.43 -10.02 -8.79
N MET A 168 9.68 -9.59 -7.77
CA MET A 168 8.27 -9.26 -7.90
C MET A 168 8.14 -7.75 -8.05
N HIS A 169 7.59 -7.32 -9.18
CA HIS A 169 7.28 -5.91 -9.44
C HIS A 169 5.91 -5.54 -8.87
N ILE A 170 5.85 -4.44 -8.11
CA ILE A 170 4.61 -3.93 -7.51
C ILE A 170 4.46 -2.45 -7.84
N SER A 171 3.43 -2.11 -8.62
CA SER A 171 3.09 -0.72 -8.96
C SER A 171 1.95 -0.18 -8.10
N LEU A 172 2.10 1.06 -7.66
CA LEU A 172 1.12 1.79 -6.87
C LEU A 172 0.42 2.86 -7.71
N THR A 173 -0.81 3.20 -7.31
CA THR A 173 -1.46 4.42 -7.77
C THR A 173 -0.63 5.66 -7.35
N ARG A 174 -0.84 6.80 -8.03
CA ARG A 174 -0.18 8.06 -7.65
C ARG A 174 -0.53 8.48 -6.21
N ARG A 175 -1.78 8.24 -5.78
CA ARG A 175 -2.25 8.51 -4.42
C ARG A 175 -1.50 7.65 -3.40
N ALA A 176 -1.39 6.34 -3.64
CA ALA A 176 -0.69 5.41 -2.77
C ALA A 176 0.83 5.68 -2.72
N GLY A 177 1.45 6.00 -3.86
CA GLY A 177 2.85 6.41 -3.88
C GLY A 177 3.15 7.59 -2.95
N ARG A 178 2.21 8.54 -2.79
CA ARG A 178 2.30 9.68 -1.86
C ARG A 178 1.90 9.35 -0.42
N ALA A 179 1.62 8.09 -0.10
CA ALA A 179 1.14 7.63 1.21
C ALA A 179 -0.26 8.17 1.60
N ASN A 180 -1.15 8.43 0.65
CA ASN A 180 -2.44 9.07 0.86
C ASN A 180 -3.64 8.10 0.73
N THR A 181 -3.44 6.78 0.79
CA THR A 181 -4.54 5.81 0.93
C THR A 181 -4.67 5.36 2.38
N SER A 182 -5.81 4.76 2.72
CA SER A 182 -6.19 4.45 4.09
C SER A 182 -5.15 3.61 4.84
N TRP A 183 -4.46 2.71 4.15
CA TRP A 183 -3.42 1.88 4.78
C TRP A 183 -2.22 2.69 5.29
N TYR A 184 -1.79 3.70 4.52
CA TYR A 184 -0.65 4.55 4.90
C TYR A 184 -1.06 5.57 5.95
N VAL A 185 -2.22 6.22 5.75
CA VAL A 185 -2.71 7.25 6.69
C VAL A 185 -2.88 6.67 8.09
N ALA A 186 -3.47 5.49 8.22
CA ALA A 186 -3.61 4.82 9.51
C ALA A 186 -2.26 4.52 10.20
N ARG A 187 -1.19 4.28 9.42
CA ARG A 187 0.16 4.01 9.96
C ARG A 187 0.99 5.26 10.25
N LEU A 188 0.65 6.38 9.67
CA LEU A 188 1.31 7.66 9.95
C LEU A 188 0.68 8.35 11.15
N ALA A 189 -0.55 7.94 11.54
CA ALA A 189 -1.27 8.45 12.69
C ALA A 189 -1.04 7.64 13.98
N SER A 190 -0.36 6.47 13.89
CA SER A 190 -0.01 5.60 15.02
C SER A 190 1.41 5.86 15.50
#